data_b8913b20d52eacac9d8f2c6f4f0dd193
#
_entry.id   b8913b20d52eacac9d8f2c6f4f0dd193
#
_cell.length_a   1.000
_cell.length_b   1.000
_cell.length_c   1.000
_cell.angle_alpha   90.00
_cell.angle_beta   90.00
_cell.angle_gamma   90.00
#
_symmetry.space_group_name_H-M   'P 1'
#
loop_
_entity.id
_entity.type
_entity.pdbx_description
1 polymer ?
#
loop_
_entity_poly.entity_id
_entity_poly.type
_entity_poly.pdbx_seq_one_letter_code
_entity_poly.pdbx_strand_id
1 'polypeptide(L)'
;VHGDTSTTLNGALAAFYNKVPVGHVEAGLRTGDMYSPFPEEANRKLTGAIATLHFAPTESNEANLAKEGITENVFRTGNTVIDALLSVINKEHKFEDEELNKIDFENNKVILLTAHRRENWGEPMKNIFAAVREVAEKNDDVQIIFPMHKNPLIRDLARESFKGIEHKVALIEPLEYVDFANLMNK
;
A
#
# COMPACT_ATOMS: atom_id res chain seq x y z
N VAL A 1 -7.00 -17.90 0.00
CA VAL A 1 -7.38 -16.50 0.20
C VAL A 1 -6.14 -15.67 0.55
N HIS A 2 -6.15 -14.36 0.27
CA HIS A 2 -5.01 -13.48 0.49
C HIS A 2 -5.44 -12.22 1.25
N GLY A 3 -4.64 -11.83 2.24
CA GLY A 3 -4.80 -10.57 2.98
C GLY A 3 -5.99 -10.55 3.94
N ASP A 4 -6.68 -9.40 3.99
CA ASP A 4 -7.56 -9.03 5.09
C ASP A 4 -8.86 -8.34 4.66
N THR A 5 -9.16 -8.33 3.38
CA THR A 5 -10.41 -7.71 2.89
C THR A 5 -11.64 -8.50 3.32
N SER A 6 -12.81 -7.86 3.26
CA SER A 6 -14.09 -8.57 3.46
C SER A 6 -14.28 -9.68 2.43
N THR A 7 -13.75 -9.53 1.22
CA THR A 7 -13.76 -10.60 0.20
C THR A 7 -12.93 -11.80 0.66
N THR A 8 -11.77 -11.58 1.27
CA THR A 8 -10.91 -12.63 1.83
C THR A 8 -11.66 -13.44 2.89
N LEU A 9 -12.26 -12.75 3.87
CA LEU A 9 -13.03 -13.41 4.93
C LEU A 9 -14.24 -14.18 4.37
N ASN A 10 -15.02 -13.56 3.48
CA ASN A 10 -16.19 -14.22 2.89
C ASN A 10 -15.80 -15.44 2.04
N GLY A 11 -14.70 -15.35 1.29
CA GLY A 11 -14.17 -16.50 0.55
C GLY A 11 -13.72 -17.64 1.46
N ALA A 12 -13.05 -17.32 2.58
CA ALA A 12 -12.65 -18.29 3.58
C ALA A 12 -13.86 -18.95 4.25
N LEU A 13 -14.88 -18.17 4.63
CA LEU A 13 -16.14 -18.69 5.19
C LEU A 13 -16.88 -19.61 4.21
N ALA A 14 -16.98 -19.21 2.95
CA ALA A 14 -17.62 -20.03 1.92
C ALA A 14 -16.90 -21.37 1.74
N ALA A 15 -15.56 -21.37 1.71
CA ALA A 15 -14.77 -22.59 1.65
C ALA A 15 -14.98 -23.47 2.90
N PHE A 16 -14.93 -22.87 4.08
CA PHE A 16 -15.11 -23.56 5.36
C PHE A 16 -16.48 -24.27 5.44
N TYR A 17 -17.58 -23.59 5.09
CA TYR A 17 -18.92 -24.20 5.09
C TYR A 17 -19.06 -25.33 4.07
N ASN A 18 -18.27 -25.32 3.01
CA ASN A 18 -18.22 -26.41 2.04
C ASN A 18 -17.16 -27.48 2.38
N LYS A 19 -16.53 -27.42 3.57
CA LYS A 19 -15.48 -28.35 4.03
C LYS A 19 -14.26 -28.36 3.10
N VAL A 20 -13.96 -27.24 2.44
CA VAL A 20 -12.77 -27.04 1.61
C VAL A 20 -11.68 -26.44 2.49
N PRO A 21 -10.48 -27.04 2.57
CA PRO A 21 -9.36 -26.46 3.32
C PRO A 21 -9.00 -25.06 2.82
N VAL A 22 -8.71 -24.16 3.75
CA VAL A 22 -8.38 -22.75 3.46
C VAL A 22 -6.90 -22.49 3.70
N GLY A 23 -6.19 -22.02 2.68
CA GLY A 23 -4.86 -21.43 2.81
C GLY A 23 -4.97 -19.90 2.91
N HIS A 24 -4.35 -19.31 3.94
CA HIS A 24 -4.30 -17.87 4.16
C HIS A 24 -2.92 -17.33 3.83
N VAL A 25 -2.80 -16.60 2.74
CA VAL A 25 -1.58 -15.88 2.33
C VAL A 25 -1.56 -14.52 3.01
N GLU A 26 -0.39 -14.06 3.46
CA GLU A 26 -0.20 -12.86 4.27
C GLU A 26 -0.78 -13.01 5.70
N ALA A 27 -0.68 -14.22 6.24
CA ALA A 27 -1.19 -14.57 7.56
C ALA A 27 -0.34 -13.94 8.69
N GLY A 28 -0.98 -13.62 9.82
CA GLY A 28 -0.28 -13.22 11.04
C GLY A 28 0.04 -11.72 11.16
N LEU A 29 -0.36 -10.88 10.22
CA LEU A 29 -0.35 -9.43 10.42
C LEU A 29 -1.31 -9.06 11.55
N ARG A 30 -0.85 -8.28 12.54
CA ARG A 30 -1.65 -7.86 13.70
C ARG A 30 -1.30 -6.44 14.11
N THR A 31 -2.32 -5.65 14.41
CA THR A 31 -2.20 -4.35 15.08
C THR A 31 -2.51 -4.47 16.56
N GLY A 32 -3.30 -5.48 16.96
CA GLY A 32 -3.81 -5.67 18.30
C GLY A 32 -5.09 -4.88 18.60
N ASP A 33 -5.51 -3.99 17.71
CA ASP A 33 -6.75 -3.23 17.83
C ASP A 33 -7.74 -3.65 16.74
N MET A 34 -8.86 -4.26 17.15
CA MET A 34 -9.92 -4.77 16.25
C MET A 34 -10.56 -3.70 15.38
N TYR A 35 -10.41 -2.43 15.77
CA TYR A 35 -10.97 -1.27 15.07
C TYR A 35 -9.93 -0.46 14.28
N SER A 36 -8.65 -0.89 14.29
CA SER A 36 -7.57 -0.17 13.58
C SER A 36 -6.52 -1.12 12.98
N PRO A 37 -6.48 -1.28 11.63
CA PRO A 37 -7.44 -0.79 10.63
C PRO A 37 -8.79 -1.52 10.74
N PHE A 38 -9.85 -0.82 10.39
CA PHE A 38 -11.22 -1.38 10.41
C PHE A 38 -11.76 -1.53 8.98
N PRO A 39 -12.28 -2.71 8.59
CA PRO A 39 -12.50 -3.94 9.39
C PRO A 39 -11.36 -4.97 9.27
N GLU A 40 -10.20 -4.61 8.75
CA GLU A 40 -9.12 -5.52 8.32
C GLU A 40 -8.56 -6.36 9.46
N GLU A 41 -8.36 -5.80 10.65
CA GLU A 41 -7.83 -6.57 11.80
C GLU A 41 -8.79 -7.68 12.24
N ALA A 42 -10.10 -7.40 12.23
CA ALA A 42 -11.11 -8.40 12.51
C ALA A 42 -11.11 -9.51 11.43
N ASN A 43 -11.05 -9.11 10.16
CA ASN A 43 -11.02 -10.05 9.04
C ASN A 43 -9.82 -11.00 9.12
N ARG A 44 -8.63 -10.49 9.47
CA ARG A 44 -7.40 -11.31 9.64
C ARG A 44 -7.58 -12.35 10.73
N LYS A 45 -8.07 -11.96 11.89
CA LYS A 45 -8.27 -12.86 13.03
C LYS A 45 -9.29 -13.94 12.71
N LEU A 46 -10.42 -13.57 12.16
CA LEU A 46 -11.49 -14.52 11.80
C LEU A 46 -11.02 -15.49 10.70
N THR A 47 -10.33 -14.99 9.68
CA THR A 47 -9.74 -15.84 8.62
C THR A 47 -8.71 -16.79 9.21
N GLY A 48 -7.83 -16.32 10.11
CA GLY A 48 -6.83 -17.15 10.79
C GLY A 48 -7.45 -18.28 11.60
N ALA A 49 -8.59 -18.04 12.26
CA ALA A 49 -9.27 -19.04 13.07
C ALA A 49 -9.85 -20.22 12.25
N ILE A 50 -10.16 -20.00 10.97
CA ILE A 50 -10.78 -21.01 10.09
C ILE A 50 -9.82 -21.55 9.01
N ALA A 51 -8.66 -20.93 8.84
CA ALA A 51 -7.65 -21.37 7.88
C ALA A 51 -6.95 -22.65 8.35
N THR A 52 -6.62 -23.52 7.40
CA THR A 52 -5.89 -24.76 7.61
C THR A 52 -4.38 -24.60 7.42
N LEU A 53 -4.00 -23.70 6.50
CA LEU A 53 -2.60 -23.39 6.17
C LEU A 53 -2.40 -21.89 6.32
N HIS A 54 -1.27 -21.49 6.93
CA HIS A 54 -0.93 -20.10 7.20
C HIS A 54 0.42 -19.77 6.57
N PHE A 55 0.41 -18.86 5.58
CA PHE A 55 1.62 -18.39 4.91
C PHE A 55 1.99 -17.02 5.46
N ALA A 56 2.90 -17.01 6.45
CA ALA A 56 3.31 -15.81 7.17
C ALA A 56 4.45 -15.09 6.43
N PRO A 57 4.37 -13.76 6.22
CA PRO A 57 5.42 -13.01 5.54
C PRO A 57 6.74 -12.97 6.32
N THR A 58 6.69 -12.82 7.64
CA THR A 58 7.87 -12.62 8.50
C THR A 58 7.80 -13.43 9.77
N GLU A 59 8.93 -13.45 10.50
CA GLU A 59 9.01 -14.07 11.82
C GLU A 59 8.06 -13.44 12.85
N SER A 60 7.89 -12.11 12.80
CA SER A 60 6.94 -11.43 13.68
C SER A 60 5.49 -11.84 13.40
N ASN A 61 5.15 -12.10 12.14
CA ASN A 61 3.82 -12.58 11.77
C ASN A 61 3.58 -14.01 12.25
N GLU A 62 4.57 -14.89 12.12
CA GLU A 62 4.56 -16.24 12.67
C GLU A 62 4.39 -16.20 14.20
N ALA A 63 5.15 -15.34 14.89
CA ALA A 63 5.03 -15.15 16.33
C ALA A 63 3.64 -14.64 16.77
N ASN A 64 3.00 -13.80 15.96
CA ASN A 64 1.63 -13.34 16.24
C ASN A 64 0.61 -14.47 16.13
N LEU A 65 0.74 -15.36 15.15
CA LEU A 65 -0.08 -16.57 15.04
C LEU A 65 0.11 -17.49 16.25
N ALA A 66 1.37 -17.70 16.67
CA ALA A 66 1.69 -18.51 17.84
C ALA A 66 1.06 -17.96 19.14
N LYS A 67 1.02 -16.63 19.33
CA LYS A 67 0.33 -15.98 20.47
C LYS A 67 -1.18 -16.26 20.50
N GLU A 68 -1.78 -16.53 19.34
CA GLU A 68 -3.18 -16.89 19.20
C GLU A 68 -3.41 -18.42 19.23
N GLY A 69 -2.37 -19.20 19.52
CA GLY A 69 -2.43 -20.67 19.59
C GLY A 69 -2.36 -21.35 18.23
N ILE A 70 -2.06 -20.62 17.16
CA ILE A 70 -1.91 -21.15 15.81
C ILE A 70 -0.43 -21.49 15.60
N THR A 71 -0.05 -22.76 15.82
CA THR A 71 1.33 -23.23 15.74
C THR A 71 1.55 -24.32 14.70
N GLU A 72 0.47 -24.91 14.18
CA GLU A 72 0.53 -25.95 13.17
C GLU A 72 0.27 -25.38 11.77
N ASN A 73 0.90 -25.97 10.76
CA ASN A 73 0.73 -25.58 9.35
C ASN A 73 1.02 -24.09 9.08
N VAL A 74 1.97 -23.54 9.81
CA VAL A 74 2.47 -22.17 9.63
C VAL A 74 3.78 -22.23 8.85
N PHE A 75 3.84 -21.49 7.75
CA PHE A 75 4.98 -21.44 6.84
C PHE A 75 5.44 -20.00 6.66
N ARG A 76 6.72 -19.72 6.91
CA ARG A 76 7.31 -18.41 6.61
C ARG A 76 7.72 -18.36 5.14
N THR A 77 6.98 -17.59 4.36
CA THR A 77 7.12 -17.58 2.89
C THR A 77 7.68 -16.27 2.32
N GLY A 78 7.88 -15.26 3.14
CA GLY A 78 8.10 -13.90 2.65
C GLY A 78 6.81 -13.21 2.23
N ASN A 79 6.91 -11.97 1.75
CA ASN A 79 5.76 -11.22 1.29
C ASN A 79 5.65 -11.33 -0.24
N THR A 80 4.60 -11.98 -0.72
CA THR A 80 4.36 -12.24 -2.15
C THR A 80 4.19 -10.95 -2.98
N VAL A 81 3.89 -9.80 -2.34
CA VAL A 81 3.82 -8.51 -3.04
C VAL A 81 5.18 -8.08 -3.59
N ILE A 82 6.27 -8.49 -2.94
CA ILE A 82 7.63 -8.18 -3.40
C ILE A 82 7.93 -8.95 -4.68
N ASP A 83 7.59 -10.23 -4.73
CA ASP A 83 7.77 -11.05 -5.94
C ASP A 83 6.92 -10.51 -7.10
N ALA A 84 5.68 -10.14 -6.81
CA ALA A 84 4.79 -9.52 -7.80
C ALA A 84 5.37 -8.20 -8.34
N LEU A 85 5.88 -7.34 -7.45
CA LEU A 85 6.53 -6.09 -7.82
C LEU A 85 7.74 -6.35 -8.73
N LEU A 86 8.64 -7.22 -8.30
CA LEU A 86 9.86 -7.54 -9.05
C LEU A 86 9.57 -8.17 -10.42
N SER A 87 8.46 -8.91 -10.55
CA SER A 87 8.06 -9.55 -11.81
C SER A 87 7.64 -8.59 -12.92
N VAL A 88 7.22 -7.37 -12.57
CA VAL A 88 6.73 -6.36 -13.52
C VAL A 88 7.71 -5.20 -13.75
N ILE A 89 8.80 -5.14 -12.97
CA ILE A 89 9.82 -4.09 -13.12
C ILE A 89 10.59 -4.28 -14.44
N ASN A 90 10.65 -3.21 -15.22
CA ASN A 90 11.42 -3.13 -16.46
C ASN A 90 12.18 -1.79 -16.51
N LYS A 91 13.50 -1.85 -16.65
CA LYS A 91 14.36 -0.64 -16.71
C LYS A 91 14.03 0.27 -17.90
N GLU A 92 13.54 -0.29 -19.00
CA GLU A 92 13.17 0.42 -20.23
C GLU A 92 11.67 0.79 -20.27
N HIS A 93 10.97 0.66 -19.13
CA HIS A 93 9.54 0.97 -19.06
C HIS A 93 9.27 2.43 -19.44
N LYS A 94 8.28 2.61 -20.33
CA LYS A 94 7.72 3.92 -20.68
C LYS A 94 6.36 4.06 -20.03
N PHE A 95 6.15 5.14 -19.33
CA PHE A 95 4.90 5.42 -18.66
C PHE A 95 3.81 5.81 -19.67
N GLU A 96 2.57 5.43 -19.41
CA GLU A 96 1.42 5.90 -20.16
C GLU A 96 1.16 7.39 -19.92
N ASP A 97 1.42 7.88 -18.70
CA ASP A 97 1.32 9.30 -18.36
C ASP A 97 2.51 10.08 -18.94
N GLU A 98 2.21 11.03 -19.84
CA GLU A 98 3.23 11.85 -20.49
C GLU A 98 4.00 12.76 -19.53
N GLU A 99 3.40 13.17 -18.41
CA GLU A 99 4.08 14.01 -17.41
C GLU A 99 5.21 13.25 -16.72
N LEU A 100 5.03 11.93 -16.49
CA LEU A 100 6.09 11.08 -15.94
C LEU A 100 7.28 10.93 -16.88
N ASN A 101 7.03 10.90 -18.20
CA ASN A 101 8.11 10.79 -19.18
C ASN A 101 8.94 12.08 -19.34
N LYS A 102 8.48 13.22 -18.77
CA LYS A 102 9.21 14.48 -18.75
C LYS A 102 10.11 14.64 -17.52
N ILE A 103 9.96 13.77 -16.53
CA ILE A 103 10.71 13.84 -15.27
C ILE A 103 12.15 13.37 -15.49
N ASP A 104 13.09 14.20 -15.09
CA ASP A 104 14.51 13.84 -15.09
C ASP A 104 14.85 13.06 -13.83
N PHE A 105 14.77 11.73 -13.94
CA PHE A 105 15.11 10.81 -12.86
C PHE A 105 16.61 10.66 -12.61
N GLU A 106 17.45 11.14 -13.51
CA GLU A 106 18.91 11.02 -13.37
C GLU A 106 19.50 12.17 -12.54
N ASN A 107 18.98 13.37 -12.72
CA ASN A 107 19.54 14.59 -12.08
C ASN A 107 18.70 15.05 -10.87
N ASN A 108 17.48 14.55 -10.68
CA ASN A 108 16.64 14.90 -9.54
C ASN A 108 16.48 13.75 -8.56
N LYS A 109 16.35 14.10 -7.28
CA LYS A 109 15.85 13.20 -6.23
C LYS A 109 14.34 13.17 -6.31
N VAL A 110 13.80 12.05 -6.79
CA VAL A 110 12.35 11.91 -6.96
C VAL A 110 11.73 11.31 -5.72
N ILE A 111 10.68 11.96 -5.23
CA ILE A 111 9.86 11.49 -4.11
C ILE A 111 8.48 11.07 -4.64
N LEU A 112 8.17 9.79 -4.55
CA LEU A 112 6.84 9.28 -4.82
C LEU A 112 5.98 9.40 -3.56
N LEU A 113 4.99 10.29 -3.60
CA LEU A 113 4.05 10.51 -2.51
C LEU A 113 2.78 9.69 -2.69
N THR A 114 2.38 8.94 -1.67
CA THR A 114 1.04 8.35 -1.60
C THR A 114 0.35 8.77 -0.31
N ALA A 115 -0.83 9.37 -0.41
CA ALA A 115 -1.60 9.83 0.74
C ALA A 115 -3.10 9.69 0.45
N HIS A 116 -3.74 8.64 0.98
CA HIS A 116 -5.14 8.36 0.67
C HIS A 116 -5.92 7.75 1.85
N ARG A 117 -5.30 7.43 2.97
CA ARG A 117 -5.95 6.79 4.11
C ARG A 117 -6.98 7.71 4.74
N ARG A 118 -8.17 7.16 5.03
CA ARG A 118 -9.32 7.94 5.55
C ARG A 118 -9.05 8.55 6.92
N GLU A 119 -8.31 7.86 7.77
CA GLU A 119 -7.92 8.34 9.11
C GLU A 119 -7.03 9.59 9.07
N ASN A 120 -6.41 9.88 7.93
CA ASN A 120 -5.57 11.06 7.74
C ASN A 120 -6.33 12.26 7.14
N TRP A 121 -7.61 12.14 6.83
CA TRP A 121 -8.35 13.27 6.23
C TRP A 121 -8.48 14.45 7.19
N GLY A 122 -8.54 15.67 6.64
CA GLY A 122 -8.58 16.91 7.41
C GLY A 122 -7.20 17.43 7.79
N GLU A 123 -7.01 17.84 9.03
CA GLU A 123 -5.77 18.44 9.52
C GLU A 123 -4.52 17.55 9.39
N PRO A 124 -4.56 16.22 9.65
CA PRO A 124 -3.40 15.37 9.41
C PRO A 124 -2.91 15.41 7.95
N MET A 125 -3.82 15.42 6.98
CA MET A 125 -3.46 15.48 5.56
C MET A 125 -2.83 16.83 5.20
N LYS A 126 -3.32 17.93 5.74
CA LYS A 126 -2.71 19.25 5.57
C LYS A 126 -1.28 19.29 6.10
N ASN A 127 -1.05 18.69 7.28
CA ASN A 127 0.28 18.60 7.87
C ASN A 127 1.24 17.77 7.00
N ILE A 128 0.76 16.66 6.43
CA ILE A 128 1.54 15.86 5.49
C ILE A 128 1.94 16.71 4.27
N PHE A 129 0.98 17.39 3.65
CA PHE A 129 1.26 18.22 2.47
C PHE A 129 2.14 19.43 2.78
N ALA A 130 1.99 20.04 3.96
CA ALA A 130 2.87 21.12 4.41
C ALA A 130 4.32 20.64 4.58
N ALA A 131 4.52 19.46 5.18
CA ALA A 131 5.85 18.88 5.32
C ALA A 131 6.48 18.54 3.96
N VAL A 132 5.69 17.97 3.04
CA VAL A 132 6.14 17.65 1.67
C VAL A 132 6.50 18.93 0.91
N ARG A 133 5.70 19.99 1.03
CA ARG A 133 5.98 21.31 0.49
C ARG A 133 7.31 21.87 1.01
N GLU A 134 7.51 21.82 2.31
CA GLU A 134 8.75 22.32 2.95
C GLU A 134 9.98 21.57 2.41
N VAL A 135 9.89 20.25 2.21
CA VAL A 135 10.96 19.45 1.60
C VAL A 135 11.27 19.94 0.18
N ALA A 136 10.23 20.16 -0.64
CA ALA A 136 10.40 20.64 -2.01
C ALA A 136 11.02 22.06 -2.06
N GLU A 137 10.57 22.96 -1.19
CA GLU A 137 11.07 24.34 -1.15
C GLU A 137 12.53 24.46 -0.66
N LYS A 138 12.94 23.57 0.25
CA LYS A 138 14.30 23.57 0.80
C LYS A 138 15.34 22.85 -0.06
N ASN A 139 14.94 22.11 -1.07
CA ASN A 139 15.84 21.31 -1.89
C ASN A 139 15.56 21.56 -3.37
N ASP A 140 16.52 22.14 -4.07
CA ASP A 140 16.37 22.51 -5.47
C ASP A 140 16.39 21.30 -6.41
N ASP A 141 17.02 20.21 -6.00
CA ASP A 141 17.17 18.95 -6.72
C ASP A 141 16.06 17.93 -6.42
N VAL A 142 15.01 18.33 -5.70
CA VAL A 142 13.87 17.45 -5.35
C VAL A 142 12.70 17.69 -6.29
N GLN A 143 12.18 16.61 -6.83
CA GLN A 143 10.92 16.58 -7.56
C GLN A 143 9.95 15.57 -6.91
N ILE A 144 8.69 15.96 -6.77
CA ILE A 144 7.66 15.14 -6.12
C ILE A 144 6.66 14.66 -7.15
N ILE A 145 6.31 13.40 -7.11
CA ILE A 145 5.25 12.81 -7.92
C ILE A 145 4.14 12.37 -6.97
N PHE A 146 2.95 12.88 -7.17
CA PHE A 146 1.78 12.51 -6.39
C PHE A 146 0.64 11.99 -7.27
N PRO A 147 0.52 10.66 -7.43
CA PRO A 147 -0.68 10.04 -7.99
C PRO A 147 -1.85 10.29 -7.04
N MET A 148 -2.75 11.20 -7.42
CA MET A 148 -3.83 11.65 -6.54
C MET A 148 -4.99 10.68 -6.50
N HIS A 149 -5.43 10.31 -5.31
CA HIS A 149 -6.69 9.60 -5.13
C HIS A 149 -7.87 10.37 -5.78
N LYS A 150 -8.85 9.65 -6.35
CA LYS A 150 -9.99 10.25 -7.08
C LYS A 150 -10.95 11.08 -6.22
N ASN A 151 -10.79 11.05 -4.88
CA ASN A 151 -11.61 11.85 -3.97
C ASN A 151 -11.37 13.35 -4.19
N PRO A 152 -12.41 14.16 -4.53
CA PRO A 152 -12.29 15.58 -4.77
C PRO A 152 -11.65 16.35 -3.61
N LEU A 153 -11.98 15.98 -2.35
CA LEU A 153 -11.42 16.63 -1.17
C LEU A 153 -9.89 16.54 -1.10
N ILE A 154 -9.32 15.38 -1.48
CA ILE A 154 -7.87 15.19 -1.52
C ILE A 154 -7.25 16.00 -2.64
N ARG A 155 -7.90 16.01 -3.83
CA ARG A 155 -7.43 16.74 -5.01
C ARG A 155 -7.40 18.24 -4.80
N ASP A 156 -8.46 18.78 -4.24
CA ASP A 156 -8.57 20.23 -3.99
C ASP A 156 -7.55 20.67 -2.93
N LEU A 157 -7.41 19.88 -1.84
CA LEU A 157 -6.42 20.14 -0.82
C LEU A 157 -4.98 20.06 -1.38
N ALA A 158 -4.67 19.07 -2.21
CA ALA A 158 -3.37 18.92 -2.83
C ALA A 158 -3.03 20.12 -3.74
N ARG A 159 -3.97 20.51 -4.62
CA ARG A 159 -3.81 21.68 -5.50
C ARG A 159 -3.58 22.97 -4.71
N GLU A 160 -4.32 23.17 -3.62
CA GLU A 160 -4.15 24.33 -2.76
C GLU A 160 -2.79 24.30 -2.05
N SER A 161 -2.42 23.15 -1.49
CA SER A 161 -1.19 22.98 -0.72
C SER A 161 0.09 23.16 -1.55
N PHE A 162 0.06 22.75 -2.82
CA PHE A 162 1.24 22.83 -3.70
C PHE A 162 1.20 24.01 -4.67
N LYS A 163 0.26 24.93 -4.52
CA LYS A 163 0.18 26.15 -5.31
C LYS A 163 1.47 26.98 -5.21
N GLY A 164 2.01 27.39 -6.37
CA GLY A 164 3.24 28.18 -6.49
C GLY A 164 4.52 27.34 -6.56
N ILE A 165 4.44 26.02 -6.37
CA ILE A 165 5.57 25.08 -6.55
C ILE A 165 5.24 23.95 -7.54
N GLU A 166 4.31 24.20 -8.48
CA GLU A 166 3.85 23.21 -9.46
C GLU A 166 4.98 22.65 -10.33
N HIS A 167 6.05 23.43 -10.51
CA HIS A 167 7.24 22.98 -11.23
C HIS A 167 8.06 21.91 -10.49
N LYS A 168 7.83 21.75 -9.18
CA LYS A 168 8.46 20.72 -8.33
C LYS A 168 7.54 19.57 -7.97
N VAL A 169 6.22 19.70 -8.21
CA VAL A 169 5.23 18.71 -7.78
C VAL A 169 4.34 18.32 -8.95
N ALA A 170 4.55 17.14 -9.49
CA ALA A 170 3.69 16.56 -10.51
C ALA A 170 2.45 15.93 -9.85
N LEU A 171 1.30 16.58 -9.96
CA LEU A 171 0.00 16.05 -9.54
C LEU A 171 -0.62 15.29 -10.72
N ILE A 172 -0.61 13.96 -10.64
CA ILE A 172 -1.04 13.08 -11.73
C ILE A 172 -2.27 12.25 -11.36
N GLU A 173 -2.89 11.63 -12.36
CA GLU A 173 -3.95 10.66 -12.14
C GLU A 173 -3.39 9.38 -11.45
N PRO A 174 -4.27 8.59 -10.78
CA PRO A 174 -3.84 7.30 -10.24
C PRO A 174 -3.27 6.42 -11.34
N LEU A 175 -2.12 5.83 -11.07
CA LEU A 175 -1.43 4.97 -12.02
C LEU A 175 -1.97 3.53 -11.95
N GLU A 176 -1.94 2.84 -13.08
CA GLU A 176 -2.10 1.40 -13.12
C GLU A 176 -0.91 0.69 -12.44
N TYR A 177 -1.11 -0.56 -12.02
CA TYR A 177 -0.13 -1.28 -11.20
C TYR A 177 1.26 -1.35 -11.82
N VAL A 178 1.34 -1.63 -13.12
CA VAL A 178 2.63 -1.76 -13.84
C VAL A 178 3.38 -0.44 -13.85
N ASP A 179 2.71 0.68 -14.15
CA ASP A 179 3.30 2.02 -14.13
C ASP A 179 3.75 2.41 -12.72
N PHE A 180 2.90 2.17 -11.72
CA PHE A 180 3.23 2.46 -10.32
C PHE A 180 4.45 1.67 -9.85
N ALA A 181 4.52 0.35 -10.15
CA ALA A 181 5.62 -0.51 -9.79
C ALA A 181 6.95 -0.05 -10.45
N ASN A 182 6.90 0.32 -11.72
CA ASN A 182 8.08 0.83 -12.42
C ASN A 182 8.50 2.23 -11.93
N LEU A 183 7.56 3.06 -11.53
CA LEU A 183 7.86 4.36 -10.92
C LEU A 183 8.56 4.20 -9.55
N MET A 184 8.16 3.20 -8.74
CA MET A 184 8.84 2.87 -7.47
C MET A 184 10.28 2.39 -7.68
N ASN A 185 10.63 1.93 -8.87
CA ASN A 185 11.97 1.40 -9.21
C ASN A 185 12.90 2.48 -9.82
N LYS A 186 12.40 3.65 -10.11
CA LYS A 186 13.20 4.79 -10.61
C LYS A 186 13.92 5.50 -9.49
#